data_f114a8fba39f2d8bf290cc5cc830fff5
#
_entry.id   f114a8fba39f2d8bf290cc5cc830fff5
#
_cell.length_a   1.000
_cell.length_b   1.000
_cell.length_c   1.000
_cell.angle_alpha   90.00
_cell.angle_beta   90.00
_cell.angle_gamma   90.00
#
_symmetry.space_group_name_H-M   'P 1'
#
loop_
_entity.id
_entity.type
_entity.pdbx_description
1 polymer ?
#
loop_
_entity_poly.entity_id
_entity_poly.type
_entity_poly.pdbx_seq_one_letter_code
_entity_poly.pdbx_strand_id
1 'polypeptide(L)'
;MSDNSVSSENDKPSLKRYQALVAITFGHAAKHLYNGAFRTLLMPEIKFGFGLNSAQYGILGTISSTSWWIFTMIGGYFGDRFPHRAGRMIAISLAGMGIGYFIVGVMPTYILLIPAFLLIGAGPSFFHPPALGELSRLFPDKRGFAVSMHGFGANIGEVVGPLIVGYLLSNLLDWQEILKWSILPALGSALLILLMVPSRARKSPKDNKKFTYFLDLRAALKNPLLVMLIIALATKSFSDGAVGYFLPVYLREDPLLLFTPNQVAYLFVLSHILGAIIQPLIGYASDRIGWKIMLVGGMSTIMFSTMLIGLSSVIVEISIVKDLGVSLIHLIVFAILIWGSLHFSLHHTFIGASLDVSGEESQSTVVSLVYGAGILALISPYLFGLIIDSFGYYITFIIAGIFLFIPTGILTSLKFPVKR
;
A
#
# COMPACT_ATOMS: atom_id res chain seq x y z
N MET A 1 -3.99 -63.65 -4.52
CA MET A 1 -3.86 -62.97 -5.80
C MET A 1 -5.14 -62.12 -6.00
N SER A 2 -5.12 -60.91 -5.66
CA SER A 2 -6.00 -59.87 -6.20
C SER A 2 -5.28 -58.55 -5.98
N ASP A 3 -4.70 -58.14 -7.09
CA ASP A 3 -3.93 -56.92 -7.26
C ASP A 3 -4.91 -55.75 -7.27
N ASN A 4 -4.91 -54.90 -6.23
CA ASN A 4 -5.62 -53.63 -6.19
C ASN A 4 -4.62 -52.51 -6.32
N SER A 5 -4.02 -52.40 -7.49
CA SER A 5 -3.38 -51.15 -7.94
C SER A 5 -4.44 -50.12 -8.30
N VAL A 6 -4.98 -49.46 -7.27
CA VAL A 6 -5.68 -48.17 -7.47
C VAL A 6 -4.61 -47.13 -7.73
N SER A 7 -4.27 -46.99 -9.00
CA SER A 7 -3.40 -45.95 -9.53
C SER A 7 -3.94 -44.56 -9.13
N SER A 8 -3.08 -43.81 -8.52
CA SER A 8 -3.22 -42.36 -8.16
C SER A 8 -3.36 -41.48 -9.40
N GLU A 9 -4.56 -41.46 -9.97
CA GLU A 9 -4.92 -40.60 -11.12
C GLU A 9 -5.37 -39.18 -10.69
N ASN A 10 -5.21 -38.85 -9.38
CA ASN A 10 -5.77 -37.63 -8.80
C ASN A 10 -4.75 -36.53 -8.42
N ASP A 11 -3.48 -36.66 -8.78
CA ASP A 11 -2.43 -35.69 -8.35
C ASP A 11 -1.96 -34.69 -9.41
N LYS A 12 -2.63 -34.59 -10.54
CA LYS A 12 -2.36 -33.46 -11.46
C LYS A 12 -3.09 -32.23 -10.92
N PRO A 13 -2.34 -31.15 -10.61
CA PRO A 13 -2.95 -29.89 -10.18
C PRO A 13 -4.00 -29.49 -11.20
N SER A 14 -5.27 -29.40 -10.80
CA SER A 14 -6.33 -29.10 -11.76
C SER A 14 -6.04 -27.76 -12.42
N LEU A 15 -6.11 -27.71 -13.77
CA LEU A 15 -5.91 -26.49 -14.56
C LEU A 15 -6.68 -25.28 -13.99
N LYS A 16 -7.83 -25.54 -13.40
CA LYS A 16 -8.70 -24.54 -12.75
C LYS A 16 -8.04 -23.79 -11.59
N ARG A 17 -7.14 -24.42 -10.81
CA ARG A 17 -6.44 -23.71 -9.72
C ARG A 17 -5.45 -22.68 -10.25
N TYR A 18 -4.76 -22.98 -11.35
CA TYR A 18 -3.84 -22.03 -11.98
C TYR A 18 -4.59 -20.92 -12.73
N GLN A 19 -5.74 -21.21 -13.32
CA GLN A 19 -6.62 -20.20 -13.90
C GLN A 19 -7.08 -19.20 -12.81
N ALA A 20 -7.49 -19.70 -11.65
CA ALA A 20 -7.84 -18.83 -10.51
C ALA A 20 -6.64 -18.02 -10.01
N LEU A 21 -5.43 -18.61 -9.93
CA LEU A 21 -4.21 -17.90 -9.56
C LEU A 21 -3.93 -16.75 -10.53
N VAL A 22 -3.95 -17.02 -11.83
CA VAL A 22 -3.72 -16.00 -12.85
C VAL A 22 -4.77 -14.89 -12.76
N ALA A 23 -6.04 -15.24 -12.65
CA ALA A 23 -7.13 -14.25 -12.54
C ALA A 23 -7.01 -13.37 -11.28
N ILE A 24 -6.71 -13.98 -10.12
CA ILE A 24 -6.53 -13.23 -8.85
C ILE A 24 -5.28 -12.35 -8.92
N THR A 25 -4.18 -12.83 -9.51
CA THR A 25 -2.95 -12.05 -9.73
C THR A 25 -3.20 -10.87 -10.66
N PHE A 26 -3.91 -11.09 -11.77
CA PHE A 26 -4.31 -10.03 -12.69
C PHE A 26 -5.27 -9.01 -12.03
N GLY A 27 -6.28 -9.48 -11.31
CA GLY A 27 -7.18 -8.60 -10.54
C GLY A 27 -6.42 -7.77 -9.49
N HIS A 28 -5.36 -8.33 -8.88
CA HIS A 28 -4.50 -7.61 -7.97
C HIS A 28 -3.65 -6.57 -8.68
N ALA A 29 -3.11 -6.89 -9.86
CA ALA A 29 -2.42 -5.93 -10.70
C ALA A 29 -3.36 -4.78 -11.11
N ALA A 30 -4.59 -5.09 -11.54
CA ALA A 30 -5.60 -4.09 -11.86
C ALA A 30 -5.88 -3.18 -10.66
N LYS A 31 -6.13 -3.74 -9.47
CA LYS A 31 -6.34 -2.95 -8.24
C LYS A 31 -5.19 -1.98 -7.96
N HIS A 32 -3.94 -2.45 -8.08
CA HIS A 32 -2.77 -1.62 -7.82
C HIS A 32 -2.48 -0.62 -8.93
N LEU A 33 -2.81 -0.93 -10.18
CA LEU A 33 -2.79 0.03 -11.29
C LEU A 33 -3.66 1.25 -10.96
N TYR A 34 -4.87 1.02 -10.46
CA TYR A 34 -5.76 2.12 -10.05
C TYR A 34 -5.21 2.88 -8.84
N ASN A 35 -4.83 2.17 -7.77
CA ASN A 35 -4.40 2.82 -6.53
C ASN A 35 -3.13 3.64 -6.70
N GLY A 36 -2.11 3.10 -7.40
CA GLY A 36 -0.85 3.78 -7.66
C GLY A 36 -1.05 5.03 -8.52
N ALA A 37 -1.75 4.91 -9.64
CA ALA A 37 -2.04 6.03 -10.52
C ALA A 37 -2.95 7.08 -9.85
N PHE A 38 -3.96 6.65 -9.10
CA PHE A 38 -4.89 7.56 -8.45
C PHE A 38 -4.17 8.45 -7.43
N ARG A 39 -3.41 7.85 -6.50
CA ARG A 39 -2.70 8.61 -5.45
C ARG A 39 -1.63 9.53 -6.03
N THR A 40 -0.87 9.03 -6.99
CA THR A 40 0.31 9.74 -7.51
C THR A 40 -0.06 10.83 -8.53
N LEU A 41 -1.09 10.62 -9.33
CA LEU A 41 -1.40 11.49 -10.47
C LEU A 41 -2.80 12.10 -10.40
N LEU A 42 -3.84 11.30 -10.20
CA LEU A 42 -5.22 11.77 -10.31
C LEU A 42 -5.66 12.59 -9.09
N MET A 43 -5.20 12.25 -7.89
CA MET A 43 -5.49 13.06 -6.69
C MET A 43 -4.94 14.49 -6.78
N PRO A 44 -3.69 14.74 -7.22
CA PRO A 44 -3.21 16.09 -7.51
C PRO A 44 -4.09 16.83 -8.52
N GLU A 45 -4.52 16.16 -9.61
CA GLU A 45 -5.40 16.78 -10.61
C GLU A 45 -6.77 17.17 -10.02
N ILE A 46 -7.32 16.37 -9.12
CA ILE A 46 -8.55 16.72 -8.39
C ILE A 46 -8.34 17.98 -7.55
N LYS A 47 -7.18 18.10 -6.85
CA LYS A 47 -6.83 19.31 -6.10
C LYS A 47 -6.81 20.54 -7.01
N PHE A 48 -6.13 20.44 -8.13
CA PHE A 48 -6.01 21.56 -9.08
C PHE A 48 -7.35 21.89 -9.75
N GLY A 49 -8.08 20.87 -10.20
CA GLY A 49 -9.37 21.04 -10.92
C GLY A 49 -10.45 21.68 -10.05
N PHE A 50 -10.45 21.46 -8.76
CA PHE A 50 -11.39 22.08 -7.82
C PHE A 50 -10.81 23.28 -7.05
N GLY A 51 -9.56 23.66 -7.28
CA GLY A 51 -8.90 24.76 -6.56
C GLY A 51 -8.83 24.53 -5.05
N LEU A 52 -8.61 23.27 -4.62
CA LEU A 52 -8.61 22.92 -3.20
C LEU A 52 -7.35 23.43 -2.51
N ASN A 53 -7.50 23.94 -1.29
CA ASN A 53 -6.37 24.12 -0.40
C ASN A 53 -5.87 22.75 0.11
N SER A 54 -4.71 22.72 0.76
CA SER A 54 -4.08 21.46 1.17
C SER A 54 -4.85 20.75 2.27
N ALA A 55 -5.52 21.48 3.17
CA ALA A 55 -6.40 20.90 4.17
C ALA A 55 -7.62 20.21 3.56
N GLN A 56 -8.29 20.83 2.59
CA GLN A 56 -9.41 20.23 1.86
C GLN A 56 -8.98 18.96 1.10
N TYR A 57 -7.84 19.00 0.43
CA TYR A 57 -7.24 17.84 -0.20
C TYR A 57 -6.91 16.74 0.81
N GLY A 58 -6.34 17.10 1.96
CA GLY A 58 -6.05 16.18 3.05
C GLY A 58 -7.30 15.53 3.65
N ILE A 59 -8.45 16.24 3.70
CA ILE A 59 -9.75 15.66 4.10
C ILE A 59 -10.14 14.51 3.17
N LEU A 60 -10.00 14.66 1.86
CA LEU A 60 -10.30 13.58 0.92
C LEU A 60 -9.40 12.36 1.17
N GLY A 61 -8.09 12.58 1.41
CA GLY A 61 -7.15 11.54 1.78
C GLY A 61 -7.52 10.84 3.09
N THR A 62 -7.91 11.59 4.11
CA THR A 62 -8.36 11.09 5.41
C THR A 62 -9.62 10.23 5.28
N ILE A 63 -10.62 10.68 4.52
CA ILE A 63 -11.88 9.96 4.30
C ILE A 63 -11.62 8.63 3.59
N SER A 64 -10.84 8.63 2.50
CA SER A 64 -10.54 7.41 1.76
C SER A 64 -9.72 6.42 2.60
N SER A 65 -8.74 6.88 3.36
CA SER A 65 -7.92 6.03 4.23
C SER A 65 -8.74 5.42 5.37
N THR A 66 -9.62 6.22 6.00
CA THR A 66 -10.53 5.75 7.07
C THR A 66 -11.51 4.71 6.53
N SER A 67 -12.11 4.98 5.37
CA SER A 67 -12.99 4.04 4.70
C SER A 67 -12.26 2.74 4.35
N TRP A 68 -11.07 2.84 3.76
CA TRP A 68 -10.24 1.68 3.44
C TRP A 68 -9.96 0.82 4.69
N TRP A 69 -9.60 1.43 5.79
CA TRP A 69 -9.28 0.74 7.05
C TRP A 69 -10.52 0.01 7.61
N ILE A 70 -11.67 0.69 7.71
CA ILE A 70 -12.93 0.11 8.19
C ILE A 70 -13.36 -1.06 7.32
N PHE A 71 -13.42 -0.86 6.01
CA PHE A 71 -13.91 -1.88 5.07
C PHE A 71 -12.94 -3.05 4.88
N THR A 72 -11.64 -2.87 5.14
CA THR A 72 -10.68 -3.99 5.21
C THR A 72 -11.02 -4.93 6.37
N MET A 73 -11.36 -4.40 7.55
CA MET A 73 -11.80 -5.20 8.69
C MET A 73 -13.10 -5.96 8.39
N ILE A 74 -14.07 -5.29 7.79
CA ILE A 74 -15.33 -5.88 7.35
C ILE A 74 -15.06 -6.97 6.29
N GLY A 75 -14.19 -6.71 5.34
CA GLY A 75 -13.79 -7.66 4.29
C GLY A 75 -13.12 -8.92 4.85
N GLY A 76 -12.32 -8.78 5.90
CA GLY A 76 -11.74 -9.90 6.64
C GLY A 76 -12.82 -10.79 7.24
N TYR A 77 -13.75 -10.19 8.00
CA TYR A 77 -14.87 -10.92 8.59
C TYR A 77 -15.69 -11.69 7.54
N PHE A 78 -16.07 -11.04 6.45
CA PHE A 78 -16.85 -11.68 5.38
C PHE A 78 -16.05 -12.75 4.64
N GLY A 79 -14.74 -12.55 4.42
CA GLY A 79 -13.84 -13.53 3.81
C GLY A 79 -13.78 -14.84 4.59
N ASP A 80 -13.70 -14.75 5.92
CA ASP A 80 -13.69 -15.91 6.80
C ASP A 80 -15.09 -16.55 6.95
N ARG A 81 -16.12 -15.74 7.01
CA ARG A 81 -17.53 -16.22 7.18
C ARG A 81 -18.08 -16.87 5.92
N PHE A 82 -17.68 -16.40 4.74
CA PHE A 82 -18.20 -16.84 3.45
C PHE A 82 -17.09 -17.23 2.45
N PRO A 83 -16.15 -18.13 2.81
CA PRO A 83 -15.00 -18.46 1.98
C PRO A 83 -15.41 -19.04 0.61
N HIS A 84 -16.58 -19.68 0.51
CA HIS A 84 -17.14 -20.19 -0.75
C HIS A 84 -17.58 -19.08 -1.72
N ARG A 85 -17.63 -17.82 -1.29
CA ARG A 85 -17.99 -16.63 -2.09
C ARG A 85 -16.78 -15.72 -2.40
N ALA A 86 -15.55 -16.20 -2.18
CA ALA A 86 -14.34 -15.39 -2.35
C ALA A 86 -14.28 -14.72 -3.73
N GLY A 87 -14.53 -15.45 -4.82
CA GLY A 87 -14.53 -14.88 -6.17
C GLY A 87 -15.55 -13.74 -6.35
N ARG A 88 -16.76 -13.88 -5.78
CA ARG A 88 -17.77 -12.80 -5.81
C ARG A 88 -17.34 -11.57 -5.03
N MET A 89 -16.71 -11.76 -3.87
CA MET A 89 -16.22 -10.64 -3.04
C MET A 89 -15.10 -9.89 -3.73
N ILE A 90 -14.16 -10.60 -4.36
CA ILE A 90 -13.08 -10.01 -5.15
C ILE A 90 -13.66 -9.22 -6.34
N ALA A 91 -14.64 -9.79 -7.06
CA ALA A 91 -15.29 -9.13 -8.18
C ALA A 91 -16.05 -7.87 -7.75
N ILE A 92 -16.80 -7.93 -6.63
CA ILE A 92 -17.51 -6.77 -6.04
C ILE A 92 -16.49 -5.67 -5.68
N SER A 93 -15.34 -6.06 -5.14
CA SER A 93 -14.26 -5.11 -4.81
C SER A 93 -13.76 -4.35 -6.05
N LEU A 94 -13.44 -5.06 -7.14
CA LEU A 94 -12.98 -4.45 -8.38
C LEU A 94 -14.07 -3.58 -9.04
N ALA A 95 -15.31 -4.07 -9.10
CA ALA A 95 -16.43 -3.31 -9.63
C ALA A 95 -16.72 -2.06 -8.80
N GLY A 96 -16.74 -2.21 -7.45
CA GLY A 96 -16.94 -1.10 -6.52
C GLY A 96 -15.86 -0.03 -6.63
N MET A 97 -14.61 -0.44 -6.87
CA MET A 97 -13.51 0.47 -7.14
C MET A 97 -13.76 1.28 -8.44
N GLY A 98 -14.09 0.61 -9.55
CA GLY A 98 -14.39 1.28 -10.82
C GLY A 98 -15.59 2.23 -10.73
N ILE A 99 -16.64 1.83 -10.03
CA ILE A 99 -17.81 2.67 -9.76
C ILE A 99 -17.41 3.88 -8.91
N GLY A 100 -16.59 3.70 -7.88
CA GLY A 100 -16.10 4.79 -7.05
C GLY A 100 -15.31 5.84 -7.86
N TYR A 101 -14.42 5.41 -8.74
CA TYR A 101 -13.68 6.31 -9.62
C TYR A 101 -14.57 7.01 -10.63
N PHE A 102 -15.52 6.28 -11.25
CA PHE A 102 -16.50 6.89 -12.14
C PHE A 102 -17.31 8.00 -11.43
N ILE A 103 -17.80 7.72 -10.21
CA ILE A 103 -18.54 8.69 -9.41
C ILE A 103 -17.68 9.92 -9.14
N VAL A 104 -16.43 9.77 -8.71
CA VAL A 104 -15.52 10.92 -8.51
C VAL A 104 -15.33 11.71 -9.81
N GLY A 105 -15.19 11.03 -10.96
CA GLY A 105 -15.01 11.66 -12.27
C GLY A 105 -16.21 12.49 -12.77
N VAL A 106 -17.40 12.25 -12.20
CA VAL A 106 -18.62 13.02 -12.58
C VAL A 106 -19.07 14.01 -11.50
N MET A 107 -18.39 14.11 -10.36
CA MET A 107 -18.79 15.04 -9.29
C MET A 107 -18.52 16.49 -9.68
N PRO A 108 -19.52 17.37 -9.59
CA PRO A 108 -19.39 18.75 -10.00
C PRO A 108 -18.84 19.67 -8.89
N THR A 109 -18.80 19.24 -7.63
CA THR A 109 -18.41 20.07 -6.49
C THR A 109 -17.61 19.30 -5.45
N TYR A 110 -16.76 20.03 -4.70
CA TYR A 110 -15.98 19.47 -3.60
C TYR A 110 -16.83 18.75 -2.54
N ILE A 111 -17.99 19.31 -2.16
CA ILE A 111 -18.87 18.73 -1.16
C ILE A 111 -19.35 17.33 -1.56
N LEU A 112 -19.63 17.13 -2.85
CA LEU A 112 -20.05 15.83 -3.37
C LEU A 112 -18.88 14.84 -3.54
N LEU A 113 -17.63 15.31 -3.60
CA LEU A 113 -16.47 14.44 -3.54
C LEU A 113 -16.33 13.75 -2.17
N ILE A 114 -16.74 14.39 -1.09
CA ILE A 114 -16.61 13.86 0.27
C ILE A 114 -17.24 12.45 0.40
N PRO A 115 -18.54 12.24 0.11
CA PRO A 115 -19.11 10.90 0.14
C PRO A 115 -18.57 9.98 -0.97
N ALA A 116 -18.18 10.50 -2.13
CA ALA A 116 -17.60 9.70 -3.20
C ALA A 116 -16.25 9.07 -2.78
N PHE A 117 -15.44 9.78 -1.99
CA PHE A 117 -14.17 9.28 -1.47
C PHE A 117 -14.32 8.14 -0.44
N LEU A 118 -15.50 7.96 0.19
CA LEU A 118 -15.79 6.75 0.95
C LEU A 118 -15.76 5.50 0.04
N LEU A 119 -16.24 5.61 -1.20
CA LEU A 119 -16.22 4.51 -2.17
C LEU A 119 -14.80 4.23 -2.68
N ILE A 120 -13.97 5.26 -2.82
CA ILE A 120 -12.56 5.11 -3.19
C ILE A 120 -11.81 4.25 -2.17
N GLY A 121 -12.08 4.43 -0.88
CA GLY A 121 -11.50 3.58 0.17
C GLY A 121 -12.16 2.20 0.27
N ALA A 122 -13.49 2.15 0.26
CA ALA A 122 -14.25 0.92 0.45
C ALA A 122 -14.07 -0.09 -0.70
N GLY A 123 -14.06 0.38 -1.95
CA GLY A 123 -13.95 -0.49 -3.13
C GLY A 123 -12.78 -1.47 -3.05
N PRO A 124 -11.53 -1.00 -3.04
CA PRO A 124 -10.35 -1.88 -3.06
C PRO A 124 -10.12 -2.67 -1.77
N SER A 125 -10.74 -2.30 -0.66
CA SER A 125 -10.49 -2.90 0.66
C SER A 125 -11.01 -4.33 0.80
N PHE A 126 -12.08 -4.68 0.10
CA PHE A 126 -12.64 -6.04 0.07
C PHE A 126 -11.82 -7.05 -0.74
N PHE A 127 -10.73 -6.65 -1.37
CA PHE A 127 -9.95 -7.52 -2.27
C PHE A 127 -9.07 -8.51 -1.50
N HIS A 128 -8.21 -8.00 -0.61
CA HIS A 128 -7.11 -8.79 -0.04
C HIS A 128 -7.54 -10.00 0.81
N PRO A 129 -8.46 -9.88 1.80
CA PRO A 129 -8.76 -11.00 2.68
C PRO A 129 -9.34 -12.20 1.92
N PRO A 130 -10.35 -12.06 1.05
CA PRO A 130 -10.87 -13.20 0.29
C PRO A 130 -9.88 -13.72 -0.76
N ALA A 131 -9.04 -12.87 -1.38
CA ALA A 131 -8.05 -13.30 -2.37
C ALA A 131 -6.97 -14.18 -1.74
N LEU A 132 -6.35 -13.74 -0.65
CA LEU A 132 -5.34 -14.50 0.07
C LEU A 132 -5.90 -15.77 0.69
N GLY A 133 -7.13 -15.71 1.22
CA GLY A 133 -7.84 -16.87 1.74
C GLY A 133 -8.10 -17.90 0.65
N GLU A 134 -8.51 -17.49 -0.55
CA GLU A 134 -8.78 -18.42 -1.67
C GLU A 134 -7.48 -19.02 -2.21
N LEU A 135 -6.43 -18.22 -2.41
CA LEU A 135 -5.12 -18.71 -2.85
C LEU A 135 -4.52 -19.71 -1.86
N SER A 136 -4.61 -19.46 -0.56
CA SER A 136 -4.14 -20.37 0.47
C SER A 136 -4.88 -21.71 0.47
N ARG A 137 -6.18 -21.71 0.10
CA ARG A 137 -6.99 -22.93 -0.03
C ARG A 137 -6.74 -23.69 -1.33
N LEU A 138 -6.46 -22.96 -2.42
CA LEU A 138 -6.18 -23.57 -3.72
C LEU A 138 -4.78 -24.19 -3.79
N PHE A 139 -3.83 -23.64 -3.05
CA PHE A 139 -2.42 -24.04 -3.05
C PHE A 139 -1.92 -24.36 -1.64
N PRO A 140 -2.48 -25.37 -0.96
CA PRO A 140 -2.01 -25.77 0.36
C PRO A 140 -0.57 -26.30 0.33
N ASP A 141 -0.21 -26.93 -0.79
CA ASP A 141 1.12 -27.49 -1.11
C ASP A 141 2.17 -26.44 -1.50
N LYS A 142 1.75 -25.29 -2.02
CA LYS A 142 2.61 -24.21 -2.54
C LYS A 142 2.09 -22.82 -2.15
N ARG A 143 1.69 -22.64 -0.89
CA ARG A 143 1.10 -21.40 -0.40
C ARG A 143 2.01 -20.18 -0.62
N GLY A 144 3.30 -20.31 -0.30
CA GLY A 144 4.28 -19.24 -0.50
C GLY A 144 4.36 -18.80 -1.95
N PHE A 145 4.39 -19.72 -2.91
CA PHE A 145 4.36 -19.41 -4.34
C PHE A 145 3.10 -18.63 -4.73
N ALA A 146 1.92 -19.09 -4.31
CA ALA A 146 0.66 -18.44 -4.67
C ALA A 146 0.56 -17.01 -4.11
N VAL A 147 1.01 -16.80 -2.85
CA VAL A 147 1.05 -15.48 -2.21
C VAL A 147 2.09 -14.57 -2.90
N SER A 148 3.24 -15.12 -3.29
CA SER A 148 4.27 -14.36 -4.03
C SER A 148 3.77 -13.91 -5.41
N MET A 149 3.06 -14.77 -6.13
CA MET A 149 2.44 -14.42 -7.42
C MET A 149 1.38 -13.32 -7.25
N HIS A 150 0.59 -13.38 -6.18
CA HIS A 150 -0.33 -12.30 -5.83
C HIS A 150 0.43 -10.97 -5.61
N GLY A 151 1.52 -10.98 -4.82
CA GLY A 151 2.37 -9.81 -4.60
C GLY A 151 3.02 -9.28 -5.89
N PHE A 152 3.44 -10.18 -6.77
CA PHE A 152 3.98 -9.82 -8.09
C PHE A 152 2.98 -9.03 -8.94
N GLY A 153 1.69 -9.42 -8.89
CA GLY A 153 0.61 -8.64 -9.52
C GLY A 153 0.57 -7.19 -9.03
N ALA A 154 0.69 -6.97 -7.70
CA ALA A 154 0.72 -5.62 -7.15
C ALA A 154 1.86 -4.78 -7.73
N ASN A 155 3.07 -5.32 -7.78
CA ASN A 155 4.24 -4.62 -8.31
C ASN A 155 4.05 -4.22 -9.78
N ILE A 156 3.47 -5.09 -10.59
CA ILE A 156 3.12 -4.75 -11.99
C ILE A 156 2.15 -3.58 -12.02
N GLY A 157 1.10 -3.63 -11.21
CA GLY A 157 0.09 -2.57 -11.16
C GLY A 157 0.67 -1.20 -10.75
N GLU A 158 1.50 -1.17 -9.71
CA GLU A 158 2.15 0.06 -9.22
C GLU A 158 3.13 0.68 -10.24
N VAL A 159 3.69 -0.12 -11.14
CA VAL A 159 4.55 0.37 -12.22
C VAL A 159 3.72 0.81 -13.43
N VAL A 160 2.81 -0.04 -13.90
CA VAL A 160 2.07 0.18 -15.15
C VAL A 160 1.03 1.29 -15.00
N GLY A 161 0.38 1.39 -13.84
CA GLY A 161 -0.68 2.37 -13.60
C GLY A 161 -0.22 3.81 -13.79
N PRO A 162 0.79 4.29 -13.05
CA PRO A 162 1.29 5.64 -13.22
C PRO A 162 1.81 5.94 -14.63
N LEU A 163 2.44 4.95 -15.32
CA LEU A 163 2.91 5.16 -16.69
C LEU A 163 1.75 5.40 -17.66
N ILE A 164 0.70 4.57 -17.60
CA ILE A 164 -0.47 4.73 -18.45
C ILE A 164 -1.16 6.06 -18.17
N VAL A 165 -1.48 6.33 -16.90
CA VAL A 165 -2.22 7.53 -16.52
C VAL A 165 -1.39 8.79 -16.73
N GLY A 166 -0.09 8.76 -16.47
CA GLY A 166 0.81 9.87 -16.77
C GLY A 166 0.84 10.23 -18.25
N TYR A 167 0.89 9.22 -19.13
CA TYR A 167 0.81 9.41 -20.57
C TYR A 167 -0.55 9.99 -20.99
N LEU A 168 -1.66 9.44 -20.48
CA LEU A 168 -3.02 9.91 -20.81
C LEU A 168 -3.23 11.35 -20.38
N LEU A 169 -2.85 11.71 -19.15
CA LEU A 169 -2.95 13.08 -18.63
C LEU A 169 -2.10 14.10 -19.40
N SER A 170 -0.92 13.66 -19.85
CA SER A 170 -0.01 14.57 -20.52
C SER A 170 -0.35 14.82 -21.99
N ASN A 171 -1.13 13.92 -22.64
CA ASN A 171 -1.25 13.92 -24.09
C ASN A 171 -2.68 13.81 -24.64
N LEU A 172 -3.62 13.21 -23.89
CA LEU A 172 -4.88 12.75 -24.51
C LEU A 172 -6.15 13.12 -23.74
N LEU A 173 -6.19 13.01 -22.43
CA LEU A 173 -7.41 13.07 -21.63
C LEU A 173 -7.24 13.94 -20.39
N ASP A 174 -8.31 14.57 -19.96
CA ASP A 174 -8.37 15.16 -18.63
C ASP A 174 -8.60 14.10 -17.53
N TRP A 175 -8.41 14.49 -16.29
CA TRP A 175 -8.51 13.57 -15.14
C TRP A 175 -9.95 13.03 -14.96
N GLN A 176 -10.99 13.82 -15.29
CA GLN A 176 -12.39 13.40 -15.20
C GLN A 176 -12.67 12.29 -16.22
N GLU A 177 -12.19 12.45 -17.44
CA GLU A 177 -12.36 11.43 -18.48
C GLU A 177 -11.64 10.14 -18.14
N ILE A 178 -10.40 10.21 -17.63
CA ILE A 178 -9.67 9.03 -17.16
C ILE A 178 -10.46 8.32 -16.07
N LEU A 179 -10.99 9.04 -15.09
CA LEU A 179 -11.79 8.44 -14.02
C LEU A 179 -13.11 7.85 -14.54
N LYS A 180 -13.80 8.50 -15.47
CA LYS A 180 -15.02 7.97 -16.09
C LYS A 180 -14.74 6.68 -16.88
N TRP A 181 -13.73 6.68 -17.72
CA TRP A 181 -13.40 5.51 -18.54
C TRP A 181 -12.81 4.36 -17.74
N SER A 182 -12.26 4.62 -16.57
CA SER A 182 -11.69 3.60 -15.70
C SER A 182 -12.69 2.52 -15.25
N ILE A 183 -13.99 2.79 -15.28
CA ILE A 183 -15.02 1.81 -14.96
C ILE A 183 -14.98 0.58 -15.87
N LEU A 184 -14.64 0.74 -17.15
CA LEU A 184 -14.66 -0.36 -18.12
C LEU A 184 -13.61 -1.44 -17.81
N PRO A 185 -12.30 -1.14 -17.65
CA PRO A 185 -11.33 -2.16 -17.29
C PRO A 185 -11.55 -2.71 -15.87
N ALA A 186 -12.13 -1.94 -14.95
CA ALA A 186 -12.50 -2.44 -13.63
C ALA A 186 -13.61 -3.49 -13.69
N LEU A 187 -14.68 -3.24 -14.44
CA LEU A 187 -15.76 -4.20 -14.68
C LEU A 187 -15.28 -5.41 -15.48
N GLY A 188 -14.40 -5.21 -16.47
CA GLY A 188 -13.75 -6.30 -17.21
C GLY A 188 -12.94 -7.21 -16.29
N SER A 189 -12.16 -6.63 -15.38
CA SER A 189 -11.41 -7.38 -14.36
C SER A 189 -12.34 -8.12 -13.38
N ALA A 190 -13.42 -7.50 -12.96
CA ALA A 190 -14.43 -8.13 -12.10
C ALA A 190 -15.11 -9.32 -12.78
N LEU A 191 -15.46 -9.18 -14.07
CA LEU A 191 -16.04 -10.25 -14.88
C LEU A 191 -15.03 -11.41 -15.03
N LEU A 192 -13.76 -11.13 -15.33
CA LEU A 192 -12.70 -12.13 -15.41
C LEU A 192 -12.62 -12.96 -14.11
N ILE A 193 -12.66 -12.30 -12.95
CA ILE A 193 -12.69 -12.99 -11.66
C ILE A 193 -13.91 -13.90 -11.53
N LEU A 194 -15.10 -13.44 -11.89
CA LEU A 194 -16.33 -14.23 -11.81
C LEU A 194 -16.27 -15.48 -12.70
N LEU A 195 -15.65 -15.38 -13.85
CA LEU A 195 -15.53 -16.49 -14.81
C LEU A 195 -14.44 -17.49 -14.42
N MET A 196 -13.33 -17.05 -13.86
CA MET A 196 -12.14 -17.87 -13.65
C MET A 196 -11.93 -18.33 -12.20
N VAL A 197 -12.53 -17.67 -11.21
CA VAL A 197 -12.43 -18.07 -9.81
C VAL A 197 -13.65 -18.94 -9.44
N PRO A 198 -13.44 -20.24 -9.17
CA PRO A 198 -14.54 -21.17 -9.00
C PRO A 198 -15.37 -20.87 -7.74
N SER A 199 -16.69 -20.81 -7.90
CA SER A 199 -17.61 -20.84 -6.76
C SER A 199 -17.64 -22.24 -6.18
N ARG A 200 -17.48 -22.39 -4.86
CA ARG A 200 -17.49 -23.67 -4.18
C ARG A 200 -18.84 -23.93 -3.51
N ALA A 201 -19.21 -25.20 -3.40
CA ALA A 201 -20.36 -25.58 -2.56
C ALA A 201 -20.03 -25.24 -1.08
N ARG A 202 -21.02 -24.78 -0.35
CA ARG A 202 -20.93 -24.51 1.09
C ARG A 202 -20.60 -25.81 1.81
N LYS A 203 -19.37 -25.98 2.32
CA LYS A 203 -19.05 -27.07 3.25
C LYS A 203 -19.91 -26.90 4.53
N SER A 204 -20.41 -28.03 5.04
CA SER A 204 -21.19 -28.10 6.29
C SER A 204 -20.46 -27.42 7.45
N PRO A 205 -21.20 -26.86 8.44
CA PRO A 205 -20.63 -26.03 9.53
C PRO A 205 -19.75 -26.77 10.56
N LYS A 206 -19.18 -27.94 10.27
CA LYS A 206 -18.36 -28.71 11.20
C LYS A 206 -16.99 -28.10 11.53
N ASP A 207 -16.53 -27.08 10.79
CA ASP A 207 -15.33 -26.31 11.16
C ASP A 207 -15.71 -25.06 11.98
N ASN A 208 -16.35 -25.27 13.12
CA ASN A 208 -16.44 -24.29 14.19
C ASN A 208 -15.06 -24.19 14.90
N LYS A 209 -14.02 -23.68 14.23
CA LYS A 209 -12.94 -23.04 14.99
C LYS A 209 -13.61 -21.89 15.75
N LYS A 210 -13.66 -22.01 17.09
CA LYS A 210 -14.09 -20.90 17.95
C LYS A 210 -13.32 -19.67 17.49
N PHE A 211 -14.03 -18.57 17.27
CA PHE A 211 -13.42 -17.31 16.88
C PHE A 211 -12.61 -16.78 18.07
N THR A 212 -11.33 -17.10 18.10
CA THR A 212 -10.39 -16.77 19.19
C THR A 212 -9.67 -15.44 18.94
N TYR A 213 -9.96 -14.76 17.82
CA TYR A 213 -9.27 -13.56 17.37
C TYR A 213 -9.01 -12.52 18.49
N PHE A 214 -10.03 -12.21 19.30
CA PHE A 214 -9.85 -11.24 20.40
C PHE A 214 -8.97 -11.76 21.53
N LEU A 215 -8.96 -13.08 21.76
CA LEU A 215 -8.09 -13.72 22.75
C LEU A 215 -6.63 -13.73 22.23
N ASP A 216 -6.44 -14.05 20.96
CA ASP A 216 -5.14 -14.06 20.30
C ASP A 216 -4.58 -12.63 20.20
N LEU A 217 -5.41 -11.66 19.88
CA LEU A 217 -5.09 -10.23 19.89
C LEU A 217 -4.63 -9.77 21.28
N ARG A 218 -5.39 -10.10 22.33
CA ARG A 218 -5.02 -9.77 23.71
C ARG A 218 -3.72 -10.47 24.14
N ALA A 219 -3.49 -11.68 23.70
CA ALA A 219 -2.24 -12.40 23.96
C ALA A 219 -1.04 -11.75 23.25
N ALA A 220 -1.19 -11.40 21.96
CA ALA A 220 -0.17 -10.72 21.18
C ALA A 220 0.21 -9.35 21.78
N LEU A 221 -0.77 -8.58 22.24
CA LEU A 221 -0.57 -7.27 22.88
C LEU A 221 0.09 -7.36 24.28
N LYS A 222 0.27 -8.55 24.87
CA LYS A 222 1.08 -8.73 26.08
C LYS A 222 2.59 -8.75 25.79
N ASN A 223 3.00 -8.93 24.53
CA ASN A 223 4.40 -8.90 24.14
C ASN A 223 4.87 -7.45 23.98
N PRO A 224 5.68 -6.89 24.90
CA PRO A 224 6.06 -5.47 24.86
C PRO A 224 6.90 -5.12 23.63
N LEU A 225 7.70 -6.05 23.12
CA LEU A 225 8.53 -5.85 21.94
C LEU A 225 7.65 -5.71 20.68
N LEU A 226 6.63 -6.57 20.54
CA LEU A 226 5.66 -6.47 19.46
C LEU A 226 4.87 -5.15 19.52
N VAL A 227 4.40 -4.76 20.71
CA VAL A 227 3.67 -3.50 20.91
C VAL A 227 4.54 -2.30 20.50
N MET A 228 5.81 -2.28 20.89
CA MET A 228 6.73 -1.19 20.54
C MET A 228 7.03 -1.16 19.04
N LEU A 229 7.10 -2.31 18.35
CA LEU A 229 7.21 -2.39 16.89
C LEU A 229 5.96 -1.80 16.20
N ILE A 230 4.77 -2.12 16.72
CA ILE A 230 3.50 -1.60 16.21
C ILE A 230 3.43 -0.08 16.40
N ILE A 231 3.82 0.45 17.57
CA ILE A 231 3.87 1.88 17.84
C ILE A 231 4.86 2.59 16.91
N ALA A 232 6.05 2.02 16.70
CA ALA A 232 7.04 2.56 15.78
C ALA A 232 6.50 2.62 14.34
N LEU A 233 5.82 1.55 13.89
CA LEU A 233 5.20 1.52 12.57
C LEU A 233 4.03 2.50 12.45
N ALA A 234 3.20 2.63 13.47
CA ALA A 234 2.09 3.58 13.52
C ALA A 234 2.59 5.03 13.39
N THR A 235 3.65 5.37 14.13
CA THR A 235 4.27 6.70 14.07
C THR A 235 4.94 6.97 12.71
N LYS A 236 5.62 5.95 12.14
CA LYS A 236 6.13 6.03 10.76
C LYS A 236 4.98 6.30 9.78
N SER A 237 3.91 5.52 9.86
CA SER A 237 2.77 5.64 8.95
C SER A 237 2.10 7.01 9.04
N PHE A 238 2.11 7.65 10.22
CA PHE A 238 1.66 9.02 10.37
C PHE A 238 2.51 9.98 9.54
N SER A 239 3.83 9.90 9.64
CA SER A 239 4.76 10.73 8.84
C SER A 239 4.64 10.45 7.33
N ASP A 240 4.42 9.18 6.94
CA ASP A 240 4.21 8.79 5.54
C ASP A 240 3.01 9.50 4.90
N GLY A 241 2.03 9.94 5.70
CA GLY A 241 0.89 10.71 5.20
C GLY A 241 1.28 12.06 4.60
N ALA A 242 2.33 12.72 5.11
CA ALA A 242 2.85 13.95 4.50
C ALA A 242 3.43 13.66 3.11
N VAL A 243 4.36 12.72 3.03
CA VAL A 243 5.08 12.42 1.78
C VAL A 243 4.16 11.72 0.77
N GLY A 244 3.41 10.70 1.20
CA GLY A 244 2.58 9.89 0.32
C GLY A 244 1.43 10.65 -0.35
N TYR A 245 0.88 11.67 0.29
CA TYR A 245 -0.21 12.49 -0.30
C TYR A 245 0.30 13.78 -0.94
N PHE A 246 1.27 14.44 -0.33
CA PHE A 246 1.62 15.80 -0.75
C PHE A 246 2.88 15.90 -1.60
N LEU A 247 3.73 14.88 -1.63
CA LEU A 247 4.92 14.92 -2.50
C LEU A 247 4.56 15.00 -3.99
N PRO A 248 3.57 14.25 -4.52
CA PRO A 248 3.15 14.40 -5.92
C PRO A 248 2.60 15.80 -6.22
N VAL A 249 1.86 16.39 -5.27
CA VAL A 249 1.31 17.75 -5.41
C VAL A 249 2.46 18.78 -5.39
N TYR A 250 3.38 18.66 -4.43
CA TYR A 250 4.55 19.53 -4.31
C TYR A 250 5.37 19.58 -5.60
N LEU A 251 5.66 18.42 -6.20
CA LEU A 251 6.41 18.35 -7.46
C LEU A 251 5.73 19.09 -8.62
N ARG A 252 4.40 19.18 -8.59
CA ARG A 252 3.58 19.80 -9.64
C ARG A 252 3.29 21.28 -9.39
N GLU A 253 3.16 21.69 -8.12
CA GLU A 253 2.67 23.01 -7.71
C GLU A 253 3.81 23.99 -7.37
N ASP A 254 4.97 23.49 -6.93
CA ASP A 254 6.10 24.35 -6.56
C ASP A 254 6.69 25.04 -7.79
N PRO A 255 6.80 26.39 -7.80
CA PRO A 255 7.25 27.17 -8.95
C PRO A 255 8.67 26.84 -9.43
N LEU A 256 9.51 26.24 -8.58
CA LEU A 256 10.88 25.86 -8.91
C LEU A 256 10.97 24.44 -9.50
N LEU A 257 9.90 23.67 -9.44
CA LEU A 257 9.86 22.27 -9.90
C LEU A 257 8.98 22.08 -11.12
N LEU A 258 7.68 22.38 -11.02
CA LEU A 258 6.67 22.30 -12.08
C LEU A 258 6.74 21.00 -12.92
N PHE A 259 6.89 19.85 -12.26
CA PHE A 259 6.97 18.58 -12.95
C PHE A 259 5.68 18.27 -13.71
N THR A 260 5.82 17.76 -14.91
CA THR A 260 4.66 17.24 -15.68
C THR A 260 4.15 15.93 -15.05
N PRO A 261 2.89 15.50 -15.33
CA PRO A 261 2.38 14.21 -14.89
C PRO A 261 3.30 13.04 -15.26
N ASN A 262 3.87 13.05 -16.47
CA ASN A 262 4.82 12.01 -16.91
C ASN A 262 6.10 11.98 -16.07
N GLN A 263 6.67 13.14 -15.75
CA GLN A 263 7.89 13.20 -14.92
C GLN A 263 7.62 12.68 -13.51
N VAL A 264 6.47 13.04 -12.91
CA VAL A 264 6.04 12.49 -11.62
C VAL A 264 5.88 10.96 -11.73
N ALA A 265 5.19 10.47 -12.78
CA ALA A 265 5.01 9.04 -13.00
C ALA A 265 6.35 8.30 -13.09
N TYR A 266 7.28 8.77 -13.91
CA TYR A 266 8.60 8.15 -14.07
C TYR A 266 9.39 8.11 -12.76
N LEU A 267 9.36 9.18 -11.98
CA LEU A 267 10.07 9.26 -10.71
C LEU A 267 9.53 8.25 -9.68
N PHE A 268 8.20 8.16 -9.54
CA PHE A 268 7.59 7.21 -8.62
C PHE A 268 7.74 5.75 -9.09
N VAL A 269 7.63 5.50 -10.38
CA VAL A 269 7.87 4.17 -10.96
C VAL A 269 9.32 3.73 -10.73
N LEU A 270 10.30 4.60 -10.96
CA LEU A 270 11.71 4.29 -10.72
C LEU A 270 11.96 4.00 -9.24
N SER A 271 11.38 4.81 -8.33
CA SER A 271 11.44 4.57 -6.89
C SER A 271 10.87 3.21 -6.51
N HIS A 272 9.75 2.82 -7.12
CA HIS A 272 9.09 1.54 -6.86
C HIS A 272 9.92 0.35 -7.37
N ILE A 273 10.49 0.45 -8.57
CA ILE A 273 11.39 -0.56 -9.15
C ILE A 273 12.64 -0.74 -8.25
N LEU A 274 13.25 0.36 -7.81
CA LEU A 274 14.38 0.30 -6.88
C LEU A 274 13.98 -0.37 -5.56
N GLY A 275 12.79 -0.06 -5.04
CA GLY A 275 12.24 -0.71 -3.84
C GLY A 275 12.06 -2.22 -4.03
N ALA A 276 11.53 -2.65 -5.17
CA ALA A 276 11.36 -4.06 -5.49
C ALA A 276 12.69 -4.83 -5.57
N ILE A 277 13.77 -4.17 -6.02
CA ILE A 277 15.12 -4.74 -6.06
C ILE A 277 15.75 -4.78 -4.65
N ILE A 278 15.58 -3.71 -3.87
CA ILE A 278 16.20 -3.56 -2.55
C ILE A 278 15.51 -4.45 -1.50
N GLN A 279 14.22 -4.68 -1.62
CA GLN A 279 13.43 -5.46 -0.65
C GLN A 279 14.01 -6.86 -0.34
N PRO A 280 14.33 -7.73 -1.32
CA PRO A 280 14.95 -9.02 -1.04
C PRO A 280 16.37 -8.90 -0.45
N LEU A 281 17.11 -7.85 -0.81
CA LEU A 281 18.44 -7.58 -0.24
C LEU A 281 18.33 -7.22 1.26
N ILE A 282 17.36 -6.41 1.65
CA ILE A 282 17.07 -6.09 3.05
C ILE A 282 16.66 -7.37 3.80
N GLY A 283 15.78 -8.21 3.22
CA GLY A 283 15.40 -9.49 3.80
C GLY A 283 16.61 -10.38 4.08
N TYR A 284 17.46 -10.57 3.08
CA TYR A 284 18.69 -11.37 3.22
C TYR A 284 19.67 -10.77 4.24
N ALA A 285 19.84 -9.45 4.26
CA ALA A 285 20.69 -8.78 5.24
C ALA A 285 20.13 -8.91 6.66
N SER A 286 18.79 -8.82 6.83
CA SER A 286 18.15 -8.95 8.15
C SER A 286 18.36 -10.34 8.77
N ASP A 287 18.48 -11.39 7.95
CA ASP A 287 18.79 -12.73 8.41
C ASP A 287 20.21 -12.88 8.95
N ARG A 288 21.15 -12.07 8.46
CA ARG A 288 22.58 -12.12 8.84
C ARG A 288 22.96 -11.13 9.94
N ILE A 289 22.51 -9.90 9.85
CA ILE A 289 22.91 -8.82 10.76
C ILE A 289 21.80 -8.41 11.73
N GLY A 290 20.61 -9.03 11.61
CA GLY A 290 19.48 -8.87 12.51
C GLY A 290 18.54 -7.74 12.19
N TRP A 291 17.29 -7.87 12.65
CA TRP A 291 16.19 -6.92 12.39
C TRP A 291 16.47 -5.50 12.89
N LYS A 292 17.14 -5.38 14.07
CA LYS A 292 17.41 -4.06 14.67
C LYS A 292 18.19 -3.15 13.73
N ILE A 293 19.28 -3.64 13.17
CA ILE A 293 20.16 -2.85 12.29
C ILE A 293 19.40 -2.45 11.04
N MET A 294 18.63 -3.35 10.44
CA MET A 294 17.87 -3.09 9.24
C MET A 294 16.73 -2.08 9.47
N LEU A 295 16.00 -2.23 10.58
CA LEU A 295 14.90 -1.33 10.92
C LEU A 295 15.41 0.06 11.30
N VAL A 296 16.43 0.16 12.14
CA VAL A 296 17.03 1.46 12.54
C VAL A 296 17.68 2.15 11.35
N GLY A 297 18.49 1.42 10.58
CA GLY A 297 19.16 1.97 9.39
C GLY A 297 18.15 2.45 8.34
N GLY A 298 17.18 1.59 7.99
CA GLY A 298 16.12 1.97 7.03
C GLY A 298 15.27 3.14 7.51
N MET A 299 14.90 3.17 8.80
CA MET A 299 14.14 4.27 9.38
C MET A 299 14.94 5.58 9.38
N SER A 300 16.22 5.54 9.78
CA SER A 300 17.11 6.71 9.73
C SER A 300 17.27 7.24 8.31
N THR A 301 17.36 6.35 7.31
CA THR A 301 17.52 6.76 5.91
C THR A 301 16.21 7.39 5.39
N ILE A 302 15.03 6.84 5.71
CA ILE A 302 13.73 7.46 5.36
C ILE A 302 13.60 8.83 6.04
N MET A 303 13.96 8.93 7.32
CA MET A 303 13.98 10.18 8.07
C MET A 303 14.85 11.22 7.39
N PHE A 304 16.10 10.86 7.08
CA PHE A 304 17.05 11.75 6.42
C PHE A 304 16.56 12.18 5.04
N SER A 305 16.05 11.25 4.21
CA SER A 305 15.54 11.59 2.88
C SER A 305 14.30 12.49 2.93
N THR A 306 13.39 12.29 3.90
CA THR A 306 12.24 13.16 4.11
C THR A 306 12.67 14.57 4.52
N MET A 307 13.64 14.69 5.44
CA MET A 307 14.21 15.98 5.83
C MET A 307 14.95 16.63 4.66
N LEU A 308 15.66 15.87 3.84
CA LEU A 308 16.36 16.37 2.66
C LEU A 308 15.39 17.01 1.65
N ILE A 309 14.19 16.44 1.45
CA ILE A 309 13.16 17.08 0.63
C ILE A 309 12.80 18.46 1.21
N GLY A 310 12.57 18.55 2.51
CA GLY A 310 12.23 19.81 3.17
C GLY A 310 13.37 20.84 3.23
N LEU A 311 14.62 20.38 3.31
CA LEU A 311 15.80 21.25 3.39
C LEU A 311 16.42 21.57 2.02
N SER A 312 15.94 20.95 0.95
CA SER A 312 16.56 21.04 -0.38
C SER A 312 16.73 22.47 -0.90
N SER A 313 15.74 23.34 -0.68
CA SER A 313 15.79 24.76 -1.07
C SER A 313 16.87 25.54 -0.33
N VAL A 314 17.16 25.19 0.91
CA VAL A 314 18.23 25.83 1.70
C VAL A 314 19.60 25.27 1.33
N ILE A 315 19.68 23.95 1.12
CA ILE A 315 20.94 23.25 0.80
C ILE A 315 21.52 23.73 -0.52
N VAL A 316 20.70 23.95 -1.55
CA VAL A 316 21.19 24.43 -2.86
C VAL A 316 21.80 25.85 -2.80
N GLU A 317 21.49 26.62 -1.78
CA GLU A 317 22.06 27.95 -1.58
C GLU A 317 23.45 27.93 -0.94
N ILE A 318 23.93 26.79 -0.42
CA ILE A 318 25.27 26.63 0.16
C ILE A 318 26.32 26.71 -0.96
N SER A 319 27.32 27.56 -0.79
CA SER A 319 28.33 27.85 -1.84
C SER A 319 28.98 26.61 -2.44
N ILE A 320 29.41 25.64 -1.61
CA ILE A 320 30.01 24.40 -2.07
C ILE A 320 29.07 23.56 -2.90
N VAL A 321 27.76 23.58 -2.63
CA VAL A 321 26.75 22.84 -3.38
C VAL A 321 26.51 23.49 -4.74
N LYS A 322 26.51 24.82 -4.78
CA LYS A 322 26.44 25.60 -6.04
C LYS A 322 27.66 25.34 -6.91
N ASP A 323 28.86 25.35 -6.32
CA ASP A 323 30.12 25.11 -7.02
C ASP A 323 30.19 23.70 -7.63
N LEU A 324 29.52 22.71 -7.00
CA LEU A 324 29.37 21.36 -7.53
C LEU A 324 28.31 21.24 -8.63
N GLY A 325 27.58 22.30 -8.98
CA GLY A 325 26.51 22.30 -9.99
C GLY A 325 25.28 21.52 -9.58
N VAL A 326 25.08 21.27 -8.27
CA VAL A 326 23.90 20.55 -7.75
C VAL A 326 22.71 21.49 -7.70
N SER A 327 21.64 21.16 -8.43
CA SER A 327 20.38 21.92 -8.44
C SER A 327 19.36 21.34 -7.45
N LEU A 328 18.29 22.12 -7.17
CA LEU A 328 17.14 21.69 -6.38
C LEU A 328 16.54 20.37 -6.89
N ILE A 329 16.39 20.23 -8.20
CA ILE A 329 15.85 19.02 -8.84
C ILE A 329 16.74 17.80 -8.52
N HIS A 330 18.05 17.92 -8.58
CA HIS A 330 18.96 16.82 -8.27
C HIS A 330 18.78 16.33 -6.83
N LEU A 331 18.70 17.24 -5.86
CA LEU A 331 18.50 16.88 -4.45
C LEU A 331 17.14 16.22 -4.21
N ILE A 332 16.08 16.76 -4.80
CA ILE A 332 14.73 16.24 -4.64
C ILE A 332 14.58 14.88 -5.30
N VAL A 333 15.06 14.71 -6.54
CA VAL A 333 15.05 13.41 -7.23
C VAL A 333 15.81 12.36 -6.42
N PHE A 334 17.02 12.70 -5.96
CA PHE A 334 17.82 11.81 -5.12
C PHE A 334 17.09 11.41 -3.82
N ALA A 335 16.53 12.38 -3.10
CA ALA A 335 15.79 12.12 -1.88
C ALA A 335 14.55 11.24 -2.11
N ILE A 336 13.79 11.46 -3.18
CA ILE A 336 12.61 10.68 -3.53
C ILE A 336 12.98 9.24 -3.90
N LEU A 337 14.05 9.03 -4.66
CA LEU A 337 14.50 7.69 -5.03
C LEU A 337 14.91 6.89 -3.79
N ILE A 338 15.61 7.49 -2.84
CA ILE A 338 15.97 6.85 -1.58
C ILE A 338 14.71 6.59 -0.73
N TRP A 339 13.87 7.60 -0.55
CA TRP A 339 12.66 7.46 0.23
C TRP A 339 11.76 6.35 -0.32
N GLY A 340 11.45 6.38 -1.61
CA GLY A 340 10.53 5.43 -2.24
C GLY A 340 11.08 4.00 -2.26
N SER A 341 12.37 3.84 -2.49
CA SER A 341 13.00 2.50 -2.49
C SER A 341 12.92 1.81 -1.11
N LEU A 342 12.99 2.59 -0.03
CA LEU A 342 12.94 2.04 1.32
C LEU A 342 11.53 2.01 1.93
N HIS A 343 10.65 2.91 1.51
CA HIS A 343 9.29 3.03 2.04
C HIS A 343 8.53 1.70 2.01
N PHE A 344 8.49 1.05 0.84
CA PHE A 344 7.81 -0.24 0.66
C PHE A 344 8.58 -1.40 1.31
N SER A 345 9.90 -1.41 1.17
CA SER A 345 10.76 -2.48 1.71
C SER A 345 10.71 -2.53 3.23
N LEU A 346 10.69 -1.38 3.90
CA LEU A 346 10.68 -1.29 5.35
C LEU A 346 9.38 -1.83 5.97
N HIS A 347 8.23 -1.65 5.30
CA HIS A 347 6.97 -2.21 5.77
C HIS A 347 7.03 -3.75 5.89
N HIS A 348 7.59 -4.42 4.89
CA HIS A 348 7.79 -5.88 4.92
C HIS A 348 8.82 -6.30 5.98
N THR A 349 9.83 -5.46 6.23
CA THR A 349 10.81 -5.69 7.31
C THR A 349 10.13 -5.64 8.69
N PHE A 350 9.19 -4.72 8.91
CA PHE A 350 8.37 -4.68 10.13
C PHE A 350 7.51 -5.93 10.29
N ILE A 351 6.88 -6.41 9.19
CA ILE A 351 6.10 -7.66 9.22
C ILE A 351 7.01 -8.82 9.64
N GLY A 352 8.16 -9.00 8.97
CA GLY A 352 9.11 -10.06 9.29
C GLY A 352 9.59 -10.03 10.74
N ALA A 353 10.02 -8.86 11.23
CA ALA A 353 10.45 -8.68 12.61
C ALA A 353 9.33 -8.98 13.63
N SER A 354 8.10 -8.56 13.33
CA SER A 354 6.93 -8.79 14.19
C SER A 354 6.55 -10.26 14.27
N LEU A 355 6.66 -11.01 13.17
CA LEU A 355 6.42 -12.44 13.11
C LEU A 355 7.47 -13.21 13.90
N ASP A 356 8.75 -12.88 13.75
CA ASP A 356 9.85 -13.52 14.52
C ASP A 356 9.69 -13.33 16.04
N VAL A 357 9.22 -12.16 16.46
CA VAL A 357 9.03 -11.81 17.87
C VAL A 357 7.82 -12.51 18.48
N SER A 358 6.79 -12.81 17.69
CA SER A 358 5.50 -13.34 18.18
C SER A 358 5.43 -14.87 18.23
N GLY A 359 6.34 -15.59 17.57
CA GLY A 359 6.33 -17.05 17.46
C GLY A 359 5.25 -17.58 16.50
N GLU A 360 5.11 -18.91 16.44
CA GLU A 360 4.30 -19.57 15.38
C GLU A 360 2.78 -19.55 15.60
N GLU A 361 2.31 -19.37 16.84
CA GLU A 361 0.90 -19.62 17.19
C GLU A 361 -0.10 -18.52 16.77
N SER A 362 0.35 -17.28 16.49
CA SER A 362 -0.54 -16.14 16.24
C SER A 362 -0.18 -15.29 15.01
N GLN A 363 0.45 -15.89 14.02
CA GLN A 363 0.98 -15.16 12.84
C GLN A 363 -0.07 -14.31 12.11
N SER A 364 -1.29 -14.83 11.89
CA SER A 364 -2.35 -14.10 11.21
C SER A 364 -2.81 -12.86 12.00
N THR A 365 -2.89 -12.99 13.34
CA THR A 365 -3.25 -11.88 14.23
C THR A 365 -2.15 -10.81 14.24
N VAL A 366 -0.88 -11.23 14.25
CA VAL A 366 0.26 -10.30 14.20
C VAL A 366 0.29 -9.52 12.89
N VAL A 367 0.09 -10.19 11.76
CA VAL A 367 -0.02 -9.52 10.45
C VAL A 367 -1.18 -8.52 10.46
N SER A 368 -2.34 -8.88 11.02
CA SER A 368 -3.48 -7.96 11.15
C SER A 368 -3.16 -6.75 12.03
N LEU A 369 -2.40 -6.95 13.12
CA LEU A 369 -1.94 -5.85 13.99
C LEU A 369 -0.98 -4.90 13.25
N VAL A 370 -0.06 -5.44 12.47
CA VAL A 370 0.89 -4.64 11.67
C VAL A 370 0.14 -3.80 10.63
N TYR A 371 -0.84 -4.38 9.92
CA TYR A 371 -1.70 -3.61 9.01
C TYR A 371 -2.61 -2.63 9.76
N GLY A 372 -3.08 -3.00 10.95
CA GLY A 372 -3.89 -2.14 11.83
C GLY A 372 -3.10 -0.96 12.42
N ALA A 373 -1.76 -1.01 12.43
CA ALA A 373 -0.91 0.08 12.91
C ALA A 373 -1.12 1.40 12.14
N GLY A 374 -1.65 1.32 10.91
CA GLY A 374 -1.99 2.51 10.11
C GLY A 374 -3.07 3.42 10.71
N ILE A 375 -3.69 3.09 11.84
CA ILE A 375 -4.78 3.89 12.44
C ILE A 375 -4.36 5.35 12.73
N LEU A 376 -3.13 5.59 13.17
CA LEU A 376 -2.62 6.95 13.39
C LEU A 376 -2.43 7.72 12.07
N ALA A 377 -2.21 7.00 10.96
CA ALA A 377 -2.06 7.60 9.66
C ALA A 377 -3.39 8.10 9.05
N LEU A 378 -4.54 7.71 9.61
CA LEU A 378 -5.83 8.05 9.03
C LEU A 378 -6.06 9.56 8.97
N ILE A 379 -5.70 10.27 10.04
CA ILE A 379 -5.88 11.73 10.14
C ILE A 379 -4.69 12.53 9.58
N SER A 380 -3.56 11.88 9.33
CA SER A 380 -2.33 12.57 8.95
C SER A 380 -2.43 13.41 7.67
N PRO A 381 -3.15 13.01 6.60
CA PRO A 381 -3.28 13.84 5.41
C PRO A 381 -3.95 15.18 5.72
N TYR A 382 -4.99 15.19 6.56
CA TYR A 382 -5.65 16.43 6.97
C TYR A 382 -4.73 17.33 7.80
N LEU A 383 -4.05 16.77 8.81
CA LEU A 383 -3.16 17.54 9.67
C LEU A 383 -1.97 18.12 8.90
N PHE A 384 -1.35 17.34 8.03
CA PHE A 384 -0.27 17.86 7.17
C PHE A 384 -0.78 18.86 6.13
N GLY A 385 -2.01 18.71 5.64
CA GLY A 385 -2.66 19.72 4.81
C GLY A 385 -2.79 21.08 5.51
N LEU A 386 -3.20 21.09 6.79
CA LEU A 386 -3.24 22.32 7.61
C LEU A 386 -1.85 22.94 7.78
N ILE A 387 -0.81 22.11 7.98
CA ILE A 387 0.57 22.60 8.13
C ILE A 387 1.06 23.20 6.80
N ILE A 388 0.74 22.58 5.66
CA ILE A 388 1.11 23.13 4.34
C ILE A 388 0.44 24.46 4.09
N ASP A 389 -0.86 24.58 4.37
CA ASP A 389 -1.60 25.84 4.19
C ASP A 389 -1.07 26.97 5.08
N SER A 390 -0.48 26.63 6.23
CA SER A 390 0.06 27.61 7.20
C SER A 390 1.54 27.93 6.98
N PHE A 391 2.36 26.94 6.63
CA PHE A 391 3.83 27.02 6.65
C PHE A 391 4.51 26.55 5.34
N GLY A 392 3.75 26.04 4.37
CA GLY A 392 4.26 25.55 3.08
C GLY A 392 4.85 24.14 3.15
N TYR A 393 5.24 23.65 1.97
CA TYR A 393 5.72 22.27 1.77
C TYR A 393 7.04 21.98 2.47
N TYR A 394 8.02 22.87 2.37
CA TYR A 394 9.36 22.67 2.94
C TYR A 394 9.30 22.39 4.44
N ILE A 395 8.62 23.26 5.18
CA ILE A 395 8.45 23.11 6.65
C ILE A 395 7.69 21.82 6.96
N THR A 396 6.68 21.48 6.16
CA THR A 396 5.89 20.27 6.36
C THR A 396 6.75 19.01 6.23
N PHE A 397 7.63 18.91 5.22
CA PHE A 397 8.53 17.75 5.08
C PHE A 397 9.59 17.71 6.19
N ILE A 398 10.08 18.86 6.67
CA ILE A 398 10.97 18.91 7.85
C ILE A 398 10.24 18.38 9.09
N ILE A 399 9.01 18.82 9.36
CA ILE A 399 8.20 18.34 10.48
C ILE A 399 7.96 16.84 10.36
N ALA A 400 7.56 16.35 9.17
CA ALA A 400 7.38 14.92 8.93
C ALA A 400 8.68 14.12 9.19
N GLY A 401 9.82 14.64 8.77
CA GLY A 401 11.13 14.05 9.05
C GLY A 401 11.47 14.05 10.55
N ILE A 402 11.18 15.13 11.26
CA ILE A 402 11.36 15.22 12.73
C ILE A 402 10.48 14.17 13.44
N PHE A 403 9.25 13.96 13.02
CA PHE A 403 8.40 12.92 13.59
C PHE A 403 9.02 11.52 13.49
N LEU A 404 9.86 11.25 12.49
CA LEU A 404 10.54 9.97 12.33
C LEU A 404 11.67 9.73 13.35
N PHE A 405 12.09 10.74 14.13
CA PHE A 405 12.96 10.51 15.28
C PHE A 405 12.28 9.64 16.35
N ILE A 406 10.95 9.73 16.50
CA ILE A 406 10.20 8.93 17.48
C ILE A 406 10.33 7.44 17.19
N PRO A 407 9.91 6.90 16.01
CA PRO A 407 10.06 5.48 15.71
C PRO A 407 11.53 5.04 15.64
N THR A 408 12.45 5.90 15.19
CA THR A 408 13.89 5.60 15.19
C THR A 408 14.41 5.43 16.63
N GLY A 409 14.04 6.31 17.55
CA GLY A 409 14.38 6.22 18.96
C GLY A 409 13.78 4.98 19.64
N ILE A 410 12.53 4.65 19.34
CA ILE A 410 11.89 3.41 19.79
C ILE A 410 12.71 2.21 19.33
N LEU A 411 12.99 2.10 18.03
CA LEU A 411 13.70 0.96 17.43
C LEU A 411 15.12 0.80 17.99
N THR A 412 15.82 1.91 18.24
CA THR A 412 17.17 1.88 18.84
C THR A 412 17.16 1.34 20.25
N SER A 413 16.13 1.64 21.04
CA SER A 413 15.98 1.17 22.43
C SER A 413 15.62 -0.32 22.54
N LEU A 414 15.05 -0.93 21.47
CA LEU A 414 14.59 -2.31 21.49
C LEU A 414 15.76 -3.31 21.56
N LYS A 415 15.55 -4.38 22.32
CA LYS A 415 16.44 -5.54 22.37
C LYS A 415 15.77 -6.70 21.65
N PHE A 416 16.24 -7.01 20.45
CA PHE A 416 15.77 -8.19 19.71
C PHE A 416 16.46 -9.45 20.21
N PRO A 417 15.77 -10.61 20.19
CA PRO A 417 16.42 -11.89 20.41
C PRO A 417 17.56 -12.09 19.41
N VAL A 418 18.68 -12.57 19.87
CA VAL A 418 19.81 -12.92 18.98
C VAL A 418 19.39 -14.14 18.18
N LYS A 419 19.33 -14.02 16.85
CA LYS A 419 19.19 -15.19 15.96
C LYS A 419 20.40 -16.10 16.20
N ARG A 420 20.15 -17.33 16.66
CA ARG A 420 21.18 -18.37 16.81
C ARG A 420 21.44 -19.04 15.46
#